data_59fb9e08b4031a3de95dd0ca0e7828f7
#
_entry.id   59fb9e08b4031a3de95dd0ca0e7828f7
#
_cell.length_a   1.000
_cell.length_b   1.000
_cell.length_c   1.000
_cell.angle_alpha   90.00
_cell.angle_beta   90.00
_cell.angle_gamma   90.00
#
_symmetry.space_group_name_H-M   'P 1'
#
loop_
_entity.id
_entity.type
_entity.pdbx_description
1 polymer ?
#
loop_
_entity_poly.entity_id
_entity_poly.type
_entity_poly.pdbx_seq_one_letter_code
_entity_poly.pdbx_strand_id
1 'polypeptide(L)'
;VSTQIPMGMEHHPDIVELREHYERVTSTPAAQGVEALAVLAGLFLAISPWVVGFSGFLGFTTLVVNNLILGLAFALLMGGYGSAYERTHARAWAATAIGVWCMIAPWVVAGNVDVRRTITTNLITGGCMALLGLAAISMASMTASGAAMRRGDGGRATGGGRAGGGGA
;
A
#
# COMPACT_ATOMS: atom_id res chain seq x y z
N VAL A 1 -27.11 34.54 -26.45
CA VAL A 1 -25.97 33.63 -26.73
C VAL A 1 -25.92 32.62 -25.61
N SER A 2 -26.64 31.47 -25.76
CA SER A 2 -26.61 30.38 -24.81
C SER A 2 -25.35 29.56 -25.06
N THR A 3 -24.42 29.63 -24.14
CA THR A 3 -23.24 28.79 -24.09
C THR A 3 -23.70 27.39 -23.69
N GLN A 4 -23.86 26.51 -24.67
CA GLN A 4 -24.03 25.09 -24.44
C GLN A 4 -22.70 24.54 -23.96
N ILE A 5 -22.60 24.25 -22.67
CA ILE A 5 -21.52 23.45 -22.10
C ILE A 5 -21.70 22.05 -22.67
N PRO A 6 -20.70 21.46 -23.33
CA PRO A 6 -20.82 20.08 -23.82
C PRO A 6 -20.88 19.12 -22.64
N MET A 7 -22.07 18.75 -22.25
CA MET A 7 -22.33 17.60 -21.37
C MET A 7 -22.08 16.32 -22.15
N GLY A 8 -20.84 15.88 -22.24
CA GLY A 8 -20.52 14.71 -23.06
C GLY A 8 -19.34 13.85 -22.62
N MET A 9 -18.44 14.39 -21.81
CA MET A 9 -17.25 13.61 -21.42
C MET A 9 -17.46 12.72 -20.21
N GLU A 10 -18.38 13.05 -19.31
CA GLU A 10 -18.62 12.26 -18.09
C GLU A 10 -19.36 10.95 -18.32
N HIS A 11 -20.04 10.80 -19.45
CA HIS A 11 -20.83 9.62 -19.84
C HIS A 11 -20.25 8.89 -21.05
N HIS A 12 -18.98 9.14 -21.39
CA HIS A 12 -18.35 8.34 -22.45
C HIS A 12 -18.24 6.89 -21.98
N PRO A 13 -18.69 5.88 -22.76
CA PRO A 13 -18.68 4.49 -22.34
C PRO A 13 -17.29 4.02 -21.86
N ASP A 14 -16.22 4.51 -22.49
CA ASP A 14 -14.85 4.19 -22.10
C ASP A 14 -14.49 4.70 -20.69
N ILE A 15 -15.03 5.87 -20.28
CA ILE A 15 -14.78 6.44 -18.95
C ILE A 15 -15.55 5.67 -17.87
N VAL A 16 -16.79 5.27 -18.20
CA VAL A 16 -17.62 4.46 -17.30
C VAL A 16 -17.00 3.07 -17.13
N GLU A 17 -16.54 2.44 -18.22
CA GLU A 17 -15.89 1.14 -18.17
C GLU A 17 -14.55 1.18 -17.41
N LEU A 18 -13.76 2.26 -17.61
CA LEU A 18 -12.53 2.49 -16.84
C LEU A 18 -12.84 2.66 -15.37
N ARG A 19 -13.87 3.42 -15.02
CA ARG A 19 -14.28 3.68 -13.63
C ARG A 19 -14.78 2.41 -12.94
N GLU A 20 -15.63 1.63 -13.63
CA GLU A 20 -16.08 0.33 -13.12
C GLU A 20 -14.93 -0.68 -12.98
N HIS A 21 -13.95 -0.63 -13.89
CA HIS A 21 -12.75 -1.45 -13.79
C HIS A 21 -11.89 -1.05 -12.58
N TYR A 22 -11.71 0.24 -12.36
CA TYR A 22 -10.99 0.77 -11.19
C TYR A 22 -11.72 0.44 -9.88
N GLU A 23 -13.03 0.62 -9.82
CA GLU A 23 -13.83 0.30 -8.62
C GLU A 23 -13.79 -1.21 -8.30
N ARG A 24 -13.79 -2.06 -9.31
CA ARG A 24 -13.73 -3.52 -9.15
C ARG A 24 -12.37 -4.03 -8.66
N VAL A 25 -11.29 -3.38 -9.07
CA VAL A 25 -9.92 -3.77 -8.68
C VAL A 25 -9.56 -3.25 -7.28
N THR A 26 -10.11 -2.10 -6.89
CA THR A 26 -9.86 -1.47 -5.58
C THR A 26 -10.75 -2.01 -4.45
N SER A 27 -11.79 -2.77 -4.77
CA SER A 27 -12.82 -3.19 -3.81
C SER A 27 -12.65 -4.61 -3.26
N THR A 28 -11.47 -5.24 -3.37
CA THR A 28 -11.29 -6.53 -2.71
C THR A 28 -11.25 -6.34 -1.19
N PRO A 29 -12.09 -7.04 -0.42
CA PRO A 29 -12.12 -6.93 1.04
C PRO A 29 -10.76 -7.14 1.70
N ALA A 30 -9.91 -7.98 1.09
CA ALA A 30 -8.56 -8.21 1.56
C ALA A 30 -7.66 -6.98 1.43
N ALA A 31 -7.71 -6.24 0.31
CA ALA A 31 -6.92 -5.03 0.11
C ALA A 31 -7.34 -3.92 1.08
N GLN A 32 -8.65 -3.74 1.27
CA GLN A 32 -9.19 -2.79 2.25
C GLN A 32 -8.80 -3.16 3.68
N GLY A 33 -8.80 -4.46 4.01
CA GLY A 33 -8.36 -4.94 5.31
C GLY A 33 -6.88 -4.65 5.58
N VAL A 34 -6.01 -4.90 4.61
CA VAL A 34 -4.58 -4.59 4.71
C VAL A 34 -4.36 -3.08 4.84
N GLU A 35 -5.06 -2.26 4.06
CA GLU A 35 -5.00 -0.80 4.15
C GLU A 35 -5.42 -0.29 5.54
N ALA A 36 -6.58 -0.74 6.03
CA ALA A 36 -7.08 -0.33 7.34
C ALA A 36 -6.13 -0.73 8.47
N LEU A 37 -5.63 -1.97 8.47
CA LEU A 37 -4.66 -2.44 9.45
C LEU A 37 -3.34 -1.69 9.37
N ALA A 38 -2.89 -1.34 8.17
CA ALA A 38 -1.66 -0.58 7.97
C ALA A 38 -1.79 0.85 8.51
N VAL A 39 -2.90 1.53 8.22
CA VAL A 39 -3.17 2.86 8.78
C VAL A 39 -3.21 2.81 10.31
N LEU A 40 -3.90 1.83 10.89
CA LEU A 40 -3.97 1.64 12.34
C LEU A 40 -2.59 1.36 12.95
N ALA A 41 -1.78 0.50 12.33
CA ALA A 41 -0.42 0.21 12.79
C ALA A 41 0.49 1.45 12.76
N GLY A 42 0.41 2.26 11.69
CA GLY A 42 1.14 3.51 11.57
C GLY A 42 0.72 4.53 12.62
N LEU A 43 -0.58 4.73 12.82
CA LEU A 43 -1.09 5.62 13.87
C LEU A 43 -0.71 5.13 15.26
N PHE A 44 -0.78 3.82 15.51
CA PHE A 44 -0.34 3.27 16.79
C PHE A 44 1.14 3.52 17.03
N LEU A 45 2.02 3.33 16.04
CA LEU A 45 3.44 3.65 16.16
C LEU A 45 3.63 5.13 16.51
N ALA A 46 2.92 6.03 15.82
CA ALA A 46 3.01 7.47 16.04
C ALA A 46 2.67 7.86 17.50
N ILE A 47 1.62 7.26 18.09
CA ILE A 47 1.18 7.58 19.45
C ILE A 47 1.83 6.70 20.53
N SER A 48 2.52 5.62 20.13
CA SER A 48 3.08 4.63 21.07
C SER A 48 3.96 5.22 22.17
N PRO A 49 4.78 6.28 21.97
CA PRO A 49 5.57 6.87 23.03
C PRO A 49 4.76 7.36 24.22
N TRP A 50 3.56 7.85 23.97
CA TRP A 50 2.66 8.34 25.03
C TRP A 50 1.82 7.21 25.62
N VAL A 51 1.31 6.31 24.81
CA VAL A 51 0.49 5.18 25.25
C VAL A 51 1.30 4.19 26.08
N VAL A 52 2.52 3.87 25.64
CA VAL A 52 3.42 2.92 26.32
C VAL A 52 4.20 3.59 27.46
N GLY A 53 4.28 4.93 27.46
CA GLY A 53 4.84 5.71 28.55
C GLY A 53 6.36 5.87 28.53
N PHE A 54 6.97 5.90 27.33
CA PHE A 54 8.41 6.18 27.23
C PHE A 54 8.74 7.59 26.71
N SER A 55 7.74 8.43 26.47
CA SER A 55 7.92 9.82 26.02
C SER A 55 8.57 10.74 27.06
N GLY A 56 8.45 10.41 28.35
CA GLY A 56 8.96 11.23 29.46
C GLY A 56 10.40 10.94 29.86
N PHE A 57 11.08 9.97 29.27
CA PHE A 57 12.46 9.64 29.64
C PHE A 57 13.47 10.53 28.92
N LEU A 58 14.39 11.12 29.67
CA LEU A 58 15.51 11.89 29.14
C LEU A 58 16.34 10.96 28.21
N GLY A 59 16.57 11.40 26.98
CA GLY A 59 17.29 10.61 25.96
C GLY A 59 16.42 9.91 24.91
N PHE A 60 15.10 9.79 25.14
CA PHE A 60 14.19 9.18 24.17
C PHE A 60 13.52 10.16 23.19
N THR A 61 13.77 11.47 23.34
CA THR A 61 13.11 12.49 22.50
C THR A 61 13.28 12.22 21.02
N THR A 62 14.48 11.81 20.60
CA THR A 62 14.77 11.50 19.20
C THR A 62 13.97 10.29 18.71
N LEU A 63 13.85 9.24 19.54
CA LEU A 63 13.04 8.05 19.18
C LEU A 63 11.54 8.36 19.17
N VAL A 64 11.06 9.22 20.06
CA VAL A 64 9.67 9.70 20.08
C VAL A 64 9.34 10.41 18.76
N VAL A 65 10.20 11.34 18.34
CA VAL A 65 10.05 12.07 17.08
C VAL A 65 10.16 11.12 15.89
N ASN A 66 11.12 10.18 15.91
CA ASN A 66 11.26 9.15 14.86
C ASN A 66 9.98 8.33 14.71
N ASN A 67 9.41 7.82 15.81
CA ASN A 67 8.18 7.01 15.76
C ASN A 67 6.97 7.83 15.30
N LEU A 68 6.88 9.08 15.70
CA LEU A 68 5.83 9.99 15.25
C LEU A 68 5.90 10.20 13.73
N ILE A 69 7.07 10.59 13.22
CA ILE A 69 7.26 10.88 11.79
C ILE A 69 7.04 9.62 10.96
N LEU A 70 7.66 8.50 11.34
CA LEU A 70 7.57 7.25 10.57
C LEU A 70 6.19 6.62 10.66
N GLY A 71 5.52 6.70 11.81
CA GLY A 71 4.16 6.22 11.97
C GLY A 71 3.18 6.99 11.08
N LEU A 72 3.27 8.32 11.06
CA LEU A 72 2.45 9.15 10.17
C LEU A 72 2.81 8.91 8.69
N ALA A 73 4.10 8.86 8.35
CA ALA A 73 4.54 8.58 6.99
C ALA A 73 4.01 7.22 6.49
N PHE A 74 4.07 6.18 7.32
CA PHE A 74 3.53 4.87 7.00
C PHE A 74 2.01 4.89 6.82
N ALA A 75 1.28 5.53 7.73
CA ALA A 75 -0.17 5.66 7.63
C ALA A 75 -0.59 6.40 6.34
N LEU A 76 0.10 7.48 5.99
CA LEU A 76 -0.15 8.23 4.75
C LEU A 76 0.26 7.44 3.49
N LEU A 77 1.36 6.68 3.58
CA LEU A 77 1.85 5.87 2.46
C LEU A 77 0.90 4.73 2.15
N MET A 78 0.34 4.09 3.18
CA MET A 78 -0.58 2.97 3.05
C MET A 78 -2.03 3.42 2.93
N GLY A 79 -2.40 4.59 3.46
CA GLY A 79 -3.71 5.19 3.23
C GLY A 79 -3.89 5.53 1.76
N GLY A 80 -4.97 5.04 1.14
CA GLY A 80 -5.21 5.16 -0.29
C GLY A 80 -4.44 4.15 -1.16
N TYR A 81 -3.91 3.08 -0.56
CA TYR A 81 -3.28 1.97 -1.30
C TYR A 81 -4.23 1.37 -2.34
N GLY A 82 -5.52 1.27 -1.99
CA GLY A 82 -6.57 0.77 -2.87
C GLY A 82 -6.91 1.70 -4.05
N SER A 83 -6.58 2.99 -3.99
CA SER A 83 -7.01 3.99 -4.97
C SER A 83 -5.98 4.37 -6.03
N ALA A 84 -4.71 3.96 -5.91
CA ALA A 84 -3.63 4.39 -6.79
C ALA A 84 -2.82 3.20 -7.34
N TYR A 85 -3.37 2.54 -8.36
CA TYR A 85 -2.81 1.32 -8.95
C TYR A 85 -1.39 1.45 -9.54
N GLU A 86 -1.03 2.58 -10.12
CA GLU A 86 0.22 2.70 -10.89
C GLU A 86 1.52 2.80 -10.07
N ARG A 87 1.44 3.09 -8.77
CA ARG A 87 2.62 3.28 -7.90
C ARG A 87 2.69 2.32 -6.71
N THR A 88 1.92 1.25 -6.73
CA THR A 88 1.75 0.35 -5.58
C THR A 88 3.02 -0.40 -5.18
N HIS A 89 3.84 -0.84 -6.14
CA HIS A 89 5.07 -1.57 -5.85
C HIS A 89 6.09 -0.72 -5.06
N ALA A 90 6.37 0.50 -5.53
CA ALA A 90 7.32 1.39 -4.86
C ALA A 90 6.84 1.79 -3.45
N ARG A 91 5.53 2.04 -3.30
CA ARG A 91 4.91 2.36 -2.01
C ARG A 91 5.00 1.18 -1.03
N ALA A 92 4.71 -0.02 -1.48
CA ALA A 92 4.76 -1.22 -0.66
C ALA A 92 6.18 -1.56 -0.21
N TRP A 93 7.18 -1.38 -1.08
CA TRP A 93 8.60 -1.51 -0.70
C TRP A 93 9.02 -0.45 0.31
N ALA A 94 8.62 0.81 0.12
CA ALA A 94 8.88 1.88 1.08
C ALA A 94 8.23 1.60 2.44
N ALA A 95 6.98 1.09 2.45
CA ALA A 95 6.29 0.68 3.66
C ALA A 95 7.04 -0.45 4.40
N THR A 96 7.48 -1.47 3.66
CA THR A 96 8.29 -2.56 4.23
C THR A 96 9.60 -2.03 4.83
N ALA A 97 10.29 -1.14 4.14
CA ALA A 97 11.53 -0.54 4.62
C ALA A 97 11.31 0.29 5.90
N ILE A 98 10.21 1.06 5.99
CA ILE A 98 9.83 1.78 7.21
C ILE A 98 9.59 0.79 8.36
N GLY A 99 8.88 -0.31 8.13
CA GLY A 99 8.65 -1.32 9.15
C GLY A 99 9.94 -1.92 9.68
N VAL A 100 10.87 -2.30 8.79
CA VAL A 100 12.19 -2.82 9.16
C VAL A 100 13.01 -1.76 9.91
N TRP A 101 12.98 -0.51 9.47
CA TRP A 101 13.64 0.58 10.18
C TRP A 101 13.11 0.76 11.59
N CYS A 102 11.79 0.71 11.78
CA CYS A 102 11.19 0.82 13.11
C CYS A 102 11.63 -0.30 14.06
N MET A 103 11.90 -1.50 13.54
CA MET A 103 12.42 -2.60 14.35
C MET A 103 13.83 -2.30 14.90
N ILE A 104 14.69 -1.68 14.10
CA ILE A 104 16.09 -1.38 14.50
C ILE A 104 16.25 0.00 15.16
N ALA A 105 15.27 0.88 15.03
CA ALA A 105 15.29 2.25 15.53
C ALA A 105 15.65 2.38 17.03
N PRO A 106 15.21 1.51 17.95
CA PRO A 106 15.57 1.62 19.37
C PRO A 106 17.07 1.60 19.60
N TRP A 107 17.82 0.85 18.81
CA TRP A 107 19.29 0.76 18.96
C TRP A 107 20.04 1.85 18.21
N VAL A 108 19.54 2.21 17.02
CA VAL A 108 20.22 3.18 16.13
C VAL A 108 19.92 4.63 16.56
N VAL A 109 18.67 4.91 16.92
CA VAL A 109 18.19 6.27 17.16
C VAL A 109 18.33 6.67 18.63
N ALA A 110 18.01 5.76 19.54
CA ALA A 110 18.05 6.02 20.99
C ALA A 110 19.37 5.59 21.67
N GLY A 111 20.25 4.93 20.93
CA GLY A 111 21.43 4.31 21.51
C GLY A 111 21.06 3.08 22.36
N ASN A 112 22.03 2.53 23.09
CA ASN A 112 21.85 1.32 23.90
C ASN A 112 20.99 1.56 25.17
N VAL A 113 19.79 2.09 25.01
CA VAL A 113 18.88 2.32 26.15
C VAL A 113 18.06 1.07 26.38
N ASP A 114 18.35 0.37 27.47
CA ASP A 114 17.74 -0.89 27.85
C ASP A 114 16.36 -0.67 28.50
N VAL A 115 15.41 -0.15 27.72
CA VAL A 115 14.00 -0.10 28.13
C VAL A 115 13.21 -1.13 27.36
N ARG A 116 13.03 -2.29 27.98
CA ARG A 116 12.32 -3.45 27.40
C ARG A 116 11.00 -3.08 26.74
N ARG A 117 10.21 -2.18 27.32
CA ARG A 117 8.93 -1.75 26.73
C ARG A 117 9.11 -1.08 25.38
N THR A 118 10.07 -0.19 25.24
CA THR A 118 10.36 0.54 24.00
C THR A 118 10.81 -0.42 22.90
N ILE A 119 11.76 -1.31 23.23
CA ILE A 119 12.27 -2.31 22.30
C ILE A 119 11.13 -3.23 21.83
N THR A 120 10.35 -3.78 22.77
CA THR A 120 9.25 -4.69 22.45
C THR A 120 8.19 -4.00 21.58
N THR A 121 7.81 -2.77 21.91
CA THR A 121 6.81 -2.02 21.13
C THR A 121 7.29 -1.77 19.71
N ASN A 122 8.51 -1.29 19.52
CA ASN A 122 9.05 -1.01 18.19
C ASN A 122 9.26 -2.30 17.38
N LEU A 123 9.70 -3.39 18.03
CA LEU A 123 9.90 -4.68 17.37
C LEU A 123 8.59 -5.28 16.88
N ILE A 124 7.55 -5.29 17.73
CA ILE A 124 6.24 -5.83 17.36
C ILE A 124 5.57 -4.96 16.32
N THR A 125 5.49 -3.65 16.54
CA THR A 125 4.80 -2.73 15.63
C THR A 125 5.53 -2.65 14.28
N GLY A 126 6.86 -2.51 14.30
CA GLY A 126 7.68 -2.51 13.09
C GLY A 126 7.58 -3.82 12.32
N GLY A 127 7.56 -4.97 13.02
CA GLY A 127 7.33 -6.28 12.41
C GLY A 127 5.95 -6.39 11.75
N CYS A 128 4.89 -5.95 12.40
CA CYS A 128 3.55 -5.89 11.81
C CYS A 128 3.52 -4.99 10.57
N MET A 129 4.14 -3.82 10.63
CA MET A 129 4.22 -2.89 9.50
C MET A 129 4.99 -3.50 8.31
N ALA A 130 6.12 -4.17 8.57
CA ALA A 130 6.88 -4.86 7.53
C ALA A 130 6.07 -5.98 6.87
N LEU A 131 5.34 -6.78 7.65
CA LEU A 131 4.46 -7.83 7.13
C LEU A 131 3.30 -7.28 6.30
N LEU A 132 2.69 -6.16 6.72
CA LEU A 132 1.64 -5.50 5.95
C LEU A 132 2.18 -4.92 4.63
N GLY A 133 3.39 -4.37 4.62
CA GLY A 133 4.08 -3.95 3.41
C GLY A 133 4.33 -5.12 2.45
N LEU A 134 4.82 -6.26 2.96
CA LEU A 134 5.02 -7.48 2.17
C LEU A 134 3.71 -8.07 1.65
N ALA A 135 2.63 -8.04 2.43
CA ALA A 135 1.30 -8.45 1.99
C ALA A 135 0.81 -7.58 0.83
N ALA A 136 1.04 -6.27 0.90
CA ALA A 136 0.71 -5.36 -0.17
C ALA A 136 1.53 -5.64 -1.46
N ILE A 137 2.81 -5.96 -1.35
CA ILE A 137 3.66 -6.38 -2.49
C ILE A 137 3.10 -7.65 -3.13
N SER A 138 2.75 -8.66 -2.33
CA SER A 138 2.23 -9.93 -2.85
C SER A 138 0.90 -9.77 -3.56
N MET A 139 -0.01 -8.96 -3.05
CA MET A 139 -1.28 -8.65 -3.72
C MET A 139 -1.07 -7.96 -5.07
N ALA A 140 -0.16 -6.98 -5.12
CA ALA A 140 0.16 -6.27 -6.36
C ALA A 140 0.75 -7.21 -7.42
N SER A 141 1.60 -8.16 -7.04
CA SER A 141 2.20 -9.14 -7.97
C SER A 141 1.18 -10.14 -8.51
N MET A 142 0.25 -10.62 -7.70
CA MET A 142 -0.82 -11.53 -8.12
C MET A 142 -1.73 -10.89 -9.18
N THR A 143 -2.07 -9.62 -8.99
CA THR A 143 -2.90 -8.87 -9.94
C THR A 143 -2.20 -8.69 -11.28
N ALA A 144 -0.90 -8.38 -11.27
CA ALA A 144 -0.09 -8.24 -12.48
C ALA A 144 0.02 -9.56 -13.26
N SER A 145 0.22 -10.68 -12.58
CA SER A 145 0.29 -12.02 -13.20
C SER A 145 -1.04 -12.45 -13.82
N GLY A 146 -2.15 -12.19 -13.17
CA GLY A 146 -3.49 -12.49 -13.70
C GLY A 146 -3.82 -11.69 -14.96
N ALA A 147 -3.41 -10.42 -15.02
CA ALA A 147 -3.59 -9.58 -16.21
C ALA A 147 -2.73 -10.06 -17.41
N ALA A 148 -1.51 -10.52 -17.16
CA ALA A 148 -0.62 -11.07 -18.17
C ALA A 148 -1.16 -12.38 -18.78
N MET A 149 -1.71 -13.28 -17.95
CA MET A 149 -2.34 -14.52 -18.43
C MET A 149 -3.55 -14.27 -19.34
N ARG A 150 -4.41 -13.32 -18.97
CA ARG A 150 -5.58 -12.95 -19.79
C ARG A 150 -5.21 -12.39 -21.16
N ARG A 151 -4.13 -11.61 -21.24
CA ARG A 151 -3.60 -11.09 -22.52
C ARG A 151 -3.04 -12.19 -23.41
N GLY A 152 -2.38 -13.19 -22.83
CA GLY A 152 -1.83 -14.33 -23.57
C GLY A 152 -2.92 -15.22 -24.19
N ASP A 153 -4.04 -15.38 -23.50
CA ASP A 153 -5.16 -16.23 -23.97
C ASP A 153 -5.99 -15.55 -25.06
N GLY A 154 -6.22 -14.22 -24.95
CA GLY A 154 -6.88 -13.43 -25.98
C GLY A 154 -6.11 -13.36 -27.30
N GLY A 155 -4.78 -13.38 -27.27
CA GLY A 155 -3.91 -13.40 -28.45
C GLY A 155 -3.96 -14.75 -29.21
N ARG A 156 -4.18 -15.85 -28.51
CA ARG A 156 -4.33 -17.18 -29.15
C ARG A 156 -5.70 -17.38 -29.80
N ALA A 157 -6.76 -16.84 -29.25
CA ALA A 157 -8.11 -16.95 -29.76
C ALA A 157 -8.30 -16.19 -31.09
N THR A 158 -7.59 -15.08 -31.29
CA THR A 158 -7.68 -14.28 -32.53
C THR A 158 -6.74 -14.74 -33.66
N GLY A 159 -5.69 -15.51 -33.33
CA GLY A 159 -4.74 -16.05 -34.33
C GLY A 159 -5.20 -17.34 -35.03
N GLY A 160 -6.14 -18.07 -34.46
CA GLY A 160 -6.60 -19.38 -35.01
C GLY A 160 -7.62 -19.32 -36.15
N GLY A 161 -8.18 -18.15 -36.47
CA GLY A 161 -9.27 -18.00 -37.45
C GLY A 161 -8.86 -17.63 -38.87
N ARG A 162 -7.58 -17.51 -39.19
CA ARG A 162 -7.14 -16.97 -40.50
C ARG A 162 -6.44 -17.94 -41.44
N ALA A 163 -6.43 -19.25 -41.11
CA ALA A 163 -5.82 -20.28 -41.96
C ALA A 163 -6.87 -21.26 -42.51
N GLY A 164 -7.81 -20.80 -43.35
CA GLY A 164 -8.80 -21.69 -43.95
C GLY A 164 -9.64 -20.99 -45.00
N GLY A 165 -9.04 -20.52 -46.09
CA GLY A 165 -9.80 -19.92 -47.20
C GLY A 165 -8.93 -19.55 -48.39
N GLY A 166 -8.39 -20.58 -49.06
CA GLY A 166 -7.69 -20.38 -50.30
C GLY A 166 -7.48 -21.69 -51.02
N GLY A 167 -8.44 -22.11 -51.87
CA GLY A 167 -8.27 -23.27 -52.72
C GLY A 167 -9.55 -23.66 -53.45
N ALA A 168 -9.82 -23.07 -54.59
CA ALA A 168 -10.35 -23.68 -55.81
C ALA A 168 -10.59 -22.60 -56.88
#